data_5ab6aca7106bf59756510e867600c050
#
_entry.id   5ab6aca7106bf59756510e867600c050
#
_cell.length_a   1.000
_cell.length_b   1.000
_cell.length_c   1.000
_cell.angle_alpha   90.00
_cell.angle_beta   90.00
_cell.angle_gamma   90.00
#
_symmetry.space_group_name_H-M   'P 1'
#
loop_
_entity.id
_entity.type
_entity.pdbx_description
1 polymer ?
#
loop_
_entity_poly.entity_id
_entity_poly.type
_entity_poly.pdbx_seq_one_letter_code
_entity_poly.pdbx_strand_id
1 'polypeptide(L)'
;MYRTHKISENQLIAYKTHETSKNLPTIVFVHGLLSSMESTKATFLHNWCEQNDLNFLRFDNLGSGNSSGNFADQTISSWLFATESVIKDLCPNGAILVGSSKGGWISLLAAIRNHIHVKGLVCIAGAPGFTEDIWNALSSADKKKMKDGETVSFAPVPPYIYDIRYSLIEDAKQYLLLDQEILPIFCKVRMVHGMQDEEVDYRKSISITEKLSSKDVLCTLIKTGKHNLSRQEDLEIITRSIIEVF
;
A
#
# COMPACT_ATOMS: atom_id res chain seq x y z
N MET A 1 -5.80 -3.75 21.75
CA MET A 1 -5.53 -5.18 21.46
C MET A 1 -5.78 -5.40 19.97
N TYR A 2 -5.02 -6.26 19.27
CA TYR A 2 -5.30 -6.63 17.87
C TYR A 2 -6.07 -7.94 17.80
N ARG A 3 -6.77 -8.16 16.69
CA ARG A 3 -7.39 -9.43 16.31
C ARG A 3 -6.51 -10.13 15.26
N THR A 4 -6.75 -11.41 15.02
CA THR A 4 -6.07 -12.15 13.96
C THR A 4 -7.07 -12.75 12.99
N HIS A 5 -6.71 -12.79 11.70
CA HIS A 5 -7.47 -13.40 10.63
C HIS A 5 -6.62 -14.46 9.93
N LYS A 6 -7.14 -15.67 9.82
CA LYS A 6 -6.46 -16.79 9.17
C LYS A 6 -6.71 -16.71 7.65
N ILE A 7 -5.66 -16.51 6.87
CA ILE A 7 -5.73 -16.40 5.40
C ILE A 7 -5.29 -17.67 4.68
N SER A 8 -4.53 -18.53 5.35
CA SER A 8 -4.18 -19.88 4.89
C SER A 8 -3.87 -20.77 6.10
N GLU A 9 -3.50 -22.03 5.86
CA GLU A 9 -3.22 -22.98 6.95
C GLU A 9 -2.17 -22.47 7.94
N ASN A 10 -1.11 -21.81 7.44
CA ASN A 10 0.04 -21.36 8.22
C ASN A 10 0.22 -19.83 8.24
N GLN A 11 -0.77 -19.06 7.78
CA GLN A 11 -0.65 -17.60 7.68
C GLN A 11 -1.79 -16.89 8.40
N LEU A 12 -1.41 -15.98 9.28
CA LEU A 12 -2.30 -15.12 10.06
C LEU A 12 -1.98 -13.66 9.76
N ILE A 13 -3.01 -12.85 9.62
CA ILE A 13 -2.95 -11.39 9.53
C ILE A 13 -3.41 -10.80 10.86
N ALA A 14 -2.58 -9.98 11.48
CA ALA A 14 -2.96 -9.18 12.64
C ALA A 14 -3.61 -7.87 12.18
N TYR A 15 -4.74 -7.50 12.77
CA TYR A 15 -5.47 -6.30 12.39
C TYR A 15 -6.16 -5.63 13.58
N LYS A 16 -6.47 -4.34 13.43
CA LYS A 16 -7.35 -3.57 14.29
C LYS A 16 -8.48 -2.97 13.47
N THR A 17 -9.67 -2.92 14.04
CA THR A 17 -10.84 -2.39 13.36
C THR A 17 -11.63 -1.47 14.27
N HIS A 18 -12.29 -0.48 13.68
CA HIS A 18 -13.42 0.25 14.22
C HIS A 18 -14.63 -0.04 13.33
N GLU A 19 -15.69 -0.55 13.92
CA GLU A 19 -16.90 -0.96 13.23
C GLU A 19 -18.07 -0.10 13.72
N THR A 20 -18.87 0.40 12.79
CA THR A 20 -20.09 1.16 13.08
C THR A 20 -21.32 0.36 12.69
N SER A 21 -22.51 0.80 13.15
CA SER A 21 -23.78 0.20 12.73
C SER A 21 -24.20 0.60 11.31
N LYS A 22 -23.44 1.50 10.65
CA LYS A 22 -23.74 1.99 9.32
C LYS A 22 -23.32 0.97 8.25
N ASN A 23 -24.19 0.78 7.26
CA ASN A 23 -23.88 -0.07 6.11
C ASN A 23 -22.99 0.65 5.08
N LEU A 24 -21.81 1.11 5.53
CA LEU A 24 -20.81 1.81 4.74
C LEU A 24 -19.64 0.86 4.38
N PRO A 25 -18.94 1.11 3.27
CA PRO A 25 -17.70 0.40 2.99
C PRO A 25 -16.67 0.63 4.10
N THR A 26 -15.77 -0.33 4.27
CA THR A 26 -14.67 -0.23 5.25
C THR A 26 -13.47 0.49 4.64
N ILE A 27 -12.97 1.52 5.30
CA ILE A 27 -11.70 2.14 4.94
C ILE A 27 -10.59 1.21 5.40
N VAL A 28 -9.79 0.68 4.45
CA VAL A 28 -8.69 -0.27 4.73
C VAL A 28 -7.36 0.41 4.49
N PHE A 29 -6.55 0.55 5.55
CA PHE A 29 -5.21 1.12 5.44
C PHE A 29 -4.16 0.04 5.14
N VAL A 30 -3.46 0.20 4.01
CA VAL A 30 -2.37 -0.68 3.56
C VAL A 30 -1.04 0.04 3.73
N HIS A 31 -0.23 -0.39 4.69
CA HIS A 31 1.01 0.28 5.08
C HIS A 31 2.17 0.09 4.07
N GLY A 32 3.16 0.98 4.15
CA GLY A 32 4.38 0.96 3.33
C GLY A 32 5.36 -0.15 3.70
N LEU A 33 6.51 -0.15 3.03
CA LEU A 33 7.62 -1.04 3.32
C LEU A 33 8.18 -0.74 4.72
N LEU A 34 8.62 -1.77 5.46
CA LEU A 34 9.11 -1.66 6.85
C LEU A 34 8.21 -0.86 7.80
N SER A 35 6.93 -0.78 7.51
CA SER A 35 5.92 -0.10 8.33
C SER A 35 5.01 -1.12 8.99
N SER A 36 4.00 -0.66 9.73
CA SER A 36 3.02 -1.51 10.39
C SER A 36 1.67 -0.81 10.52
N MET A 37 0.69 -1.54 11.03
CA MET A 37 -0.61 -0.98 11.41
C MET A 37 -0.52 0.03 12.56
N GLU A 38 0.62 0.18 13.24
CA GLU A 38 0.85 1.15 14.31
C GLU A 38 1.56 2.43 13.82
N SER A 39 1.77 2.58 12.52
CA SER A 39 2.38 3.79 11.95
C SER A 39 1.54 5.04 12.18
N THR A 40 2.17 6.22 12.11
CA THR A 40 1.53 7.52 12.36
C THR A 40 0.25 7.70 11.52
N LYS A 41 0.32 7.45 10.20
CA LYS A 41 -0.87 7.54 9.34
C LYS A 41 -1.97 6.54 9.73
N ALA A 42 -1.59 5.30 10.02
CA ALA A 42 -2.55 4.26 10.37
C ALA A 42 -3.30 4.57 11.67
N THR A 43 -2.58 5.05 12.70
CA THR A 43 -3.16 5.41 14.00
C THR A 43 -3.98 6.68 13.91
N PHE A 44 -3.50 7.69 13.18
CA PHE A 44 -4.25 8.92 12.94
C PHE A 44 -5.58 8.65 12.23
N LEU A 45 -5.55 7.88 11.13
CA LEU A 45 -6.76 7.54 10.36
C LEU A 45 -7.74 6.70 11.18
N HIS A 46 -7.24 5.80 12.03
CA HIS A 46 -8.09 5.03 12.93
C HIS A 46 -8.90 5.94 13.85
N ASN A 47 -8.23 6.85 14.56
CA ASN A 47 -8.85 7.78 15.48
C ASN A 47 -9.79 8.75 14.74
N TRP A 48 -9.39 9.23 13.57
CA TRP A 48 -10.22 10.09 12.75
C TRP A 48 -11.50 9.39 12.27
N CYS A 49 -11.41 8.12 11.83
CA CYS A 49 -12.58 7.33 11.44
C CYS A 49 -13.52 7.07 12.64
N GLU A 50 -12.97 6.78 13.80
CA GLU A 50 -13.73 6.61 15.04
C GLU A 50 -14.52 7.89 15.39
N GLN A 51 -13.89 9.06 15.32
CA GLN A 51 -14.52 10.35 15.57
C GLN A 51 -15.60 10.72 14.54
N ASN A 52 -15.51 10.19 13.31
CA ASN A 52 -16.46 10.48 12.23
C ASN A 52 -17.46 9.33 11.98
N ASP A 53 -17.49 8.31 12.85
CA ASP A 53 -18.40 7.16 12.78
C ASP A 53 -18.32 6.46 11.41
N LEU A 54 -17.07 6.13 10.97
CA LEU A 54 -16.74 5.46 9.72
C LEU A 54 -16.09 4.09 10.02
N ASN A 55 -16.44 3.05 9.24
CA ASN A 55 -15.80 1.75 9.35
C ASN A 55 -14.33 1.84 8.92
N PHE A 56 -13.44 1.35 9.76
CA PHE A 56 -11.99 1.38 9.51
C PHE A 56 -11.31 0.06 9.87
N LEU A 57 -10.34 -0.34 9.06
CA LEU A 57 -9.47 -1.47 9.30
C LEU A 57 -8.02 -1.12 8.95
N ARG A 58 -7.09 -1.44 9.84
CA ARG A 58 -5.65 -1.40 9.61
C ARG A 58 -5.05 -2.75 9.98
N PHE A 59 -4.13 -3.23 9.18
CA PHE A 59 -3.53 -4.54 9.38
C PHE A 59 -2.03 -4.52 9.12
N ASP A 60 -1.34 -5.46 9.73
CA ASP A 60 0.05 -5.77 9.39
C ASP A 60 0.06 -6.73 8.21
N ASN A 61 0.71 -6.38 7.12
CA ASN A 61 0.87 -7.29 5.99
C ASN A 61 1.84 -8.44 6.35
N LEU A 62 1.84 -9.52 5.60
CA LEU A 62 2.73 -10.66 5.86
C LEU A 62 4.20 -10.20 6.01
N GLY A 63 4.88 -10.78 7.01
CA GLY A 63 6.26 -10.45 7.34
C GLY A 63 6.44 -9.10 8.04
N SER A 64 5.36 -8.47 8.52
CA SER A 64 5.40 -7.19 9.24
C SER A 64 4.66 -7.27 10.56
N GLY A 65 5.10 -6.48 11.55
CA GLY A 65 4.43 -6.32 12.83
C GLY A 65 4.08 -7.63 13.53
N ASN A 66 2.79 -7.88 13.74
CA ASN A 66 2.26 -9.05 14.43
C ASN A 66 1.70 -10.12 13.48
N SER A 67 1.82 -9.94 12.16
CA SER A 67 1.42 -10.93 11.17
C SER A 67 2.49 -11.99 10.93
N SER A 68 2.08 -13.13 10.38
CA SER A 68 2.97 -14.27 10.13
C SER A 68 4.05 -13.98 9.08
N GLY A 69 5.13 -14.76 9.14
CA GLY A 69 6.20 -14.81 8.14
C GLY A 69 7.37 -13.88 8.45
N ASN A 70 8.45 -14.05 7.67
CA ASN A 70 9.60 -13.14 7.69
C ASN A 70 9.51 -12.18 6.54
N PHE A 71 9.94 -10.94 6.72
CA PHE A 71 9.91 -9.91 5.70
C PHE A 71 10.67 -10.31 4.43
N ALA A 72 11.88 -10.87 4.58
CA ALA A 72 12.73 -11.27 3.46
C ALA A 72 12.10 -12.36 2.55
N ASP A 73 11.12 -13.11 3.06
CA ASP A 73 10.43 -14.17 2.32
C ASP A 73 9.20 -13.66 1.56
N GLN A 74 8.83 -12.38 1.76
CA GLN A 74 7.62 -11.83 1.18
C GLN A 74 7.85 -11.32 -0.25
N THR A 75 6.78 -11.35 -1.02
CA THR A 75 6.73 -10.91 -2.41
C THR A 75 5.53 -10.00 -2.64
N ILE A 76 5.44 -9.39 -3.83
CA ILE A 76 4.25 -8.62 -4.22
C ILE A 76 3.01 -9.53 -4.22
N SER A 77 3.14 -10.77 -4.71
CA SER A 77 2.06 -11.77 -4.69
C SER A 77 1.56 -12.05 -3.28
N SER A 78 2.45 -12.26 -2.31
CA SER A 78 2.07 -12.59 -0.94
C SER A 78 1.36 -11.42 -0.25
N TRP A 79 1.86 -10.19 -0.43
CA TRP A 79 1.22 -8.99 0.12
C TRP A 79 -0.12 -8.68 -0.54
N LEU A 80 -0.24 -8.89 -1.85
CA LEU A 80 -1.50 -8.73 -2.59
C LEU A 80 -2.53 -9.76 -2.12
N PHE A 81 -2.17 -11.03 -2.03
CA PHE A 81 -3.03 -12.10 -1.52
C PHE A 81 -3.57 -11.80 -0.12
N ALA A 82 -2.70 -11.35 0.79
CA ALA A 82 -3.12 -10.96 2.15
C ALA A 82 -4.12 -9.79 2.12
N THR A 83 -3.87 -8.77 1.28
CA THR A 83 -4.76 -7.62 1.14
C THR A 83 -6.11 -8.02 0.53
N GLU A 84 -6.11 -8.90 -0.49
CA GLU A 84 -7.35 -9.44 -1.09
C GLU A 84 -8.17 -10.25 -0.09
N SER A 85 -7.52 -11.06 0.75
CA SER A 85 -8.19 -11.81 1.83
C SER A 85 -8.85 -10.87 2.84
N VAL A 86 -8.17 -9.80 3.25
CA VAL A 86 -8.75 -8.77 4.13
C VAL A 86 -9.97 -8.12 3.49
N ILE A 87 -9.90 -7.73 2.23
CA ILE A 87 -11.03 -7.12 1.50
C ILE A 87 -12.22 -8.08 1.45
N LYS A 88 -11.97 -9.31 1.06
CA LYS A 88 -13.01 -10.33 0.86
C LYS A 88 -13.70 -10.73 2.15
N ASP A 89 -12.91 -11.00 3.20
CA ASP A 89 -13.41 -11.67 4.40
C ASP A 89 -13.79 -10.71 5.52
N LEU A 90 -13.21 -9.49 5.54
CA LEU A 90 -13.40 -8.52 6.63
C LEU A 90 -14.13 -7.23 6.19
N CYS A 91 -14.46 -7.08 4.89
CA CYS A 91 -15.13 -5.89 4.38
C CYS A 91 -16.44 -6.25 3.65
N PRO A 92 -17.49 -6.68 4.37
CA PRO A 92 -18.72 -7.20 3.76
C PRO A 92 -19.45 -6.19 2.86
N ASN A 93 -19.29 -4.88 3.13
CA ASN A 93 -19.92 -3.80 2.35
C ASN A 93 -18.96 -3.22 1.29
N GLY A 94 -17.83 -3.88 1.03
CA GLY A 94 -16.76 -3.41 0.18
C GLY A 94 -15.74 -2.56 0.93
N ALA A 95 -14.67 -2.20 0.23
CA ALA A 95 -13.52 -1.50 0.79
C ALA A 95 -13.23 -0.19 0.05
N ILE A 96 -12.83 0.84 0.81
CA ILE A 96 -12.10 2.00 0.31
C ILE A 96 -10.64 1.78 0.72
N LEU A 97 -9.76 1.61 -0.26
CA LEU A 97 -8.35 1.34 0.00
C LEU A 97 -7.59 2.64 0.19
N VAL A 98 -6.82 2.71 1.26
CA VAL A 98 -5.89 3.82 1.54
C VAL A 98 -4.49 3.22 1.64
N GLY A 99 -3.74 3.28 0.56
CA GLY A 99 -2.41 2.67 0.46
C GLY A 99 -1.28 3.69 0.49
N SER A 100 -0.24 3.44 1.31
CA SER A 100 0.93 4.31 1.39
C SER A 100 2.18 3.60 0.85
N SER A 101 2.93 4.26 -0.04
CA SER A 101 4.21 3.76 -0.60
C SER A 101 4.01 2.38 -1.26
N LYS A 102 4.71 1.30 -0.83
CA LYS A 102 4.44 -0.09 -1.21
C LYS A 102 2.93 -0.41 -1.11
N GLY A 103 2.28 0.01 -0.02
CA GLY A 103 0.85 -0.20 0.17
C GLY A 103 -0.01 0.47 -0.90
N GLY A 104 0.43 1.59 -1.46
CA GLY A 104 -0.19 2.23 -2.62
C GLY A 104 -0.15 1.33 -3.86
N TRP A 105 1.00 0.72 -4.15
CA TRP A 105 1.10 -0.23 -5.25
C TRP A 105 0.21 -1.46 -5.04
N ILE A 106 0.25 -2.07 -3.85
CA ILE A 106 -0.62 -3.22 -3.51
C ILE A 106 -2.10 -2.83 -3.63
N SER A 107 -2.49 -1.63 -3.21
CA SER A 107 -3.87 -1.14 -3.31
C SER A 107 -4.33 -0.95 -4.76
N LEU A 108 -3.45 -0.46 -5.64
CA LEU A 108 -3.71 -0.36 -7.09
C LEU A 108 -3.94 -1.76 -7.68
N LEU A 109 -3.07 -2.72 -7.37
CA LEU A 109 -3.20 -4.12 -7.83
C LEU A 109 -4.48 -4.77 -7.31
N ALA A 110 -4.79 -4.57 -6.04
CA ALA A 110 -6.03 -5.08 -5.44
C ALA A 110 -7.28 -4.47 -6.09
N ALA A 111 -7.26 -3.19 -6.43
CA ALA A 111 -8.36 -2.52 -7.13
C ALA A 111 -8.55 -3.04 -8.57
N ILE A 112 -7.48 -3.38 -9.26
CA ILE A 112 -7.54 -4.02 -10.59
C ILE A 112 -8.20 -5.39 -10.50
N ARG A 113 -7.84 -6.20 -9.50
CA ARG A 113 -8.30 -7.59 -9.39
C ARG A 113 -9.67 -7.73 -8.72
N ASN A 114 -10.05 -6.77 -7.85
CA ASN A 114 -11.26 -6.84 -7.02
C ASN A 114 -12.21 -5.65 -7.26
N HIS A 115 -12.37 -5.23 -8.51
CA HIS A 115 -13.14 -4.03 -8.89
C HIS A 115 -14.58 -4.01 -8.37
N ILE A 116 -15.19 -5.16 -8.09
CA ILE A 116 -16.56 -5.25 -7.53
C ILE A 116 -16.58 -4.86 -6.04
N HIS A 117 -15.52 -5.20 -5.31
CA HIS A 117 -15.43 -4.98 -3.86
C HIS A 117 -14.72 -3.68 -3.49
N VAL A 118 -13.84 -3.16 -4.35
CA VAL A 118 -13.14 -1.89 -4.10
C VAL A 118 -14.02 -0.74 -4.60
N LYS A 119 -14.49 0.10 -3.68
CA LYS A 119 -15.43 1.20 -3.91
C LYS A 119 -14.74 2.54 -4.13
N GLY A 120 -13.52 2.70 -3.63
CA GLY A 120 -12.70 3.89 -3.77
C GLY A 120 -11.23 3.60 -3.45
N LEU A 121 -10.34 4.47 -3.90
CA LEU A 121 -8.90 4.32 -3.72
C LEU A 121 -8.24 5.66 -3.41
N VAL A 122 -7.46 5.70 -2.34
CA VAL A 122 -6.52 6.79 -2.02
C VAL A 122 -5.10 6.23 -2.03
N CYS A 123 -4.26 6.70 -2.94
CA CYS A 123 -2.87 6.26 -3.08
C CYS A 123 -1.93 7.38 -2.62
N ILE A 124 -1.20 7.15 -1.52
CA ILE A 124 -0.35 8.13 -0.86
C ILE A 124 1.11 7.79 -1.16
N ALA A 125 1.82 8.67 -1.87
CA ALA A 125 3.21 8.48 -2.27
C ALA A 125 3.47 7.05 -2.81
N GLY A 126 2.56 6.57 -3.66
CA GLY A 126 2.57 5.20 -4.15
C GLY A 126 3.85 4.86 -4.90
N ALA A 127 4.39 3.67 -4.64
CA ALA A 127 5.68 3.20 -5.16
C ALA A 127 5.54 2.03 -6.14
N PRO A 128 4.78 2.18 -7.28
CA PRO A 128 4.70 1.11 -8.26
C PRO A 128 6.07 0.86 -8.88
N GLY A 129 6.47 -0.42 -8.92
CA GLY A 129 7.76 -0.82 -9.49
C GLY A 129 8.98 -0.50 -8.61
N PHE A 130 8.83 -0.23 -7.31
CA PHE A 130 9.97 0.04 -6.43
C PHE A 130 11.03 -1.08 -6.44
N THR A 131 10.63 -2.29 -6.77
CA THR A 131 11.52 -3.45 -6.91
C THR A 131 12.52 -3.30 -8.05
N GLU A 132 12.15 -2.64 -9.14
CA GLU A 132 13.06 -2.29 -10.22
C GLU A 132 14.04 -1.21 -9.80
N ASP A 133 13.56 -0.20 -9.06
CA ASP A 133 14.42 0.85 -8.51
C ASP A 133 15.50 0.22 -7.60
N ILE A 134 15.09 -0.71 -6.69
CA ILE A 134 16.03 -1.48 -5.87
C ILE A 134 17.00 -2.28 -6.74
N TRP A 135 16.48 -3.07 -7.69
CA TRP A 135 17.31 -3.90 -8.54
C TRP A 135 18.33 -3.07 -9.30
N ASN A 136 17.95 -1.92 -9.85
CA ASN A 136 18.85 -1.05 -10.59
C ASN A 136 19.93 -0.43 -9.72
N ALA A 137 19.63 -0.11 -8.46
CA ALA A 137 20.57 0.47 -7.50
C ALA A 137 21.58 -0.55 -6.92
N LEU A 138 21.28 -1.87 -6.98
CA LEU A 138 22.17 -2.90 -6.46
C LEU A 138 23.46 -3.03 -7.28
N SER A 139 24.57 -3.32 -6.59
CA SER A 139 25.85 -3.69 -7.23
C SER A 139 25.75 -5.00 -8.03
N SER A 140 26.64 -5.18 -9.00
CA SER A 140 26.72 -6.45 -9.74
C SER A 140 27.01 -7.65 -8.82
N ALA A 141 27.80 -7.43 -7.74
CA ALA A 141 28.09 -8.45 -6.75
C ALA A 141 26.84 -8.85 -5.96
N ASP A 142 26.04 -7.86 -5.49
CA ASP A 142 24.80 -8.14 -4.76
C ASP A 142 23.73 -8.77 -5.65
N LYS A 143 23.61 -8.33 -6.88
CA LYS A 143 22.74 -8.99 -7.90
C LYS A 143 23.13 -10.47 -8.09
N LYS A 144 24.43 -10.77 -8.10
CA LYS A 144 24.90 -12.15 -8.20
C LYS A 144 24.54 -12.96 -6.96
N LYS A 145 24.83 -12.43 -5.74
CA LYS A 145 24.47 -13.09 -4.47
C LYS A 145 22.97 -13.42 -4.42
N MET A 146 22.11 -12.47 -4.76
CA MET A 146 20.65 -12.70 -4.79
C MET A 146 20.26 -13.82 -5.75
N LYS A 147 20.84 -13.85 -6.96
CA LYS A 147 20.59 -14.92 -7.93
C LYS A 147 21.10 -16.29 -7.47
N ASP A 148 22.16 -16.30 -6.67
CA ASP A 148 22.72 -17.51 -6.05
C ASP A 148 21.89 -17.93 -4.80
N GLY A 149 20.78 -17.23 -4.47
CA GLY A 149 19.84 -17.58 -3.40
C GLY A 149 20.13 -16.90 -2.06
N GLU A 150 21.12 -16.01 -1.98
CA GLU A 150 21.44 -15.28 -0.77
C GLU A 150 20.47 -14.12 -0.52
N THR A 151 20.30 -13.77 0.76
CA THR A 151 19.63 -12.54 1.18
C THR A 151 20.62 -11.38 1.12
N VAL A 152 20.19 -10.23 0.60
CA VAL A 152 20.99 -9.01 0.52
C VAL A 152 20.33 -7.91 1.33
N SER A 153 21.12 -7.25 2.17
CA SER A 153 20.68 -6.06 2.92
C SER A 153 20.85 -4.84 2.03
N PHE A 154 19.74 -4.16 1.74
CA PHE A 154 19.68 -2.94 0.94
C PHE A 154 19.32 -1.74 1.84
N ALA A 155 20.07 -0.66 1.76
CA ALA A 155 19.91 0.53 2.56
C ALA A 155 19.83 1.79 1.67
N PRO A 156 18.69 2.07 1.03
CA PRO A 156 18.56 3.20 0.09
C PRO A 156 18.61 4.55 0.81
N VAL A 157 18.01 4.62 1.98
CA VAL A 157 17.92 5.84 2.80
C VAL A 157 18.18 5.46 4.27
N PRO A 158 19.33 5.80 4.86
CA PRO A 158 19.59 5.53 6.27
C PRO A 158 18.53 6.18 7.18
N PRO A 159 18.11 5.52 8.27
CA PRO A 159 18.64 4.27 8.83
C PRO A 159 17.94 2.98 8.32
N TYR A 160 17.11 3.06 7.29
CA TYR A 160 16.30 1.92 6.83
C TYR A 160 17.17 0.90 6.08
N ILE A 161 17.14 -0.35 6.55
CA ILE A 161 17.83 -1.49 5.95
C ILE A 161 16.77 -2.55 5.66
N TYR A 162 16.76 -3.07 4.44
CA TYR A 162 15.85 -4.12 3.97
C TYR A 162 16.63 -5.38 3.68
N ASP A 163 16.24 -6.48 4.29
CA ASP A 163 16.72 -7.81 3.90
C ASP A 163 15.82 -8.34 2.80
N ILE A 164 16.34 -8.43 1.60
CA ILE A 164 15.59 -8.81 0.39
C ILE A 164 16.18 -10.02 -0.30
N ARG A 165 15.34 -10.80 -0.95
CA ARG A 165 15.71 -11.94 -1.78
C ARG A 165 15.32 -11.71 -3.24
N TYR A 166 15.95 -12.46 -4.14
CA TYR A 166 15.66 -12.39 -5.56
C TYR A 166 14.20 -12.72 -5.88
N SER A 167 13.55 -13.55 -5.06
CA SER A 167 12.13 -13.88 -5.20
C SER A 167 11.21 -12.64 -5.20
N LEU A 168 11.51 -11.59 -4.41
CA LEU A 168 10.75 -10.34 -4.44
C LEU A 168 10.89 -9.64 -5.81
N ILE A 169 12.11 -9.57 -6.34
CA ILE A 169 12.41 -8.94 -7.63
C ILE A 169 11.76 -9.71 -8.78
N GLU A 170 11.90 -11.04 -8.77
CA GLU A 170 11.36 -11.90 -9.81
C GLU A 170 9.83 -11.90 -9.84
N ASP A 171 9.22 -12.06 -8.67
CA ASP A 171 7.76 -12.04 -8.53
C ASP A 171 7.15 -10.70 -8.97
N ALA A 172 7.82 -9.60 -8.67
CA ALA A 172 7.32 -8.25 -8.96
C ALA A 172 7.17 -7.94 -10.46
N LYS A 173 7.93 -8.62 -11.33
CA LYS A 173 7.91 -8.38 -12.79
C LYS A 173 6.53 -8.52 -13.42
N GLN A 174 5.70 -9.42 -12.90
CA GLN A 174 4.34 -9.65 -13.40
C GLN A 174 3.35 -8.53 -12.99
N TYR A 175 3.77 -7.60 -12.12
CA TYR A 175 2.93 -6.57 -11.50
C TYR A 175 3.32 -5.14 -11.87
N LEU A 176 4.19 -4.94 -12.86
CA LEU A 176 4.68 -3.62 -13.27
C LEU A 176 3.55 -2.82 -13.93
N LEU A 177 3.01 -1.83 -13.20
CA LEU A 177 1.87 -1.02 -13.66
C LEU A 177 2.28 0.08 -14.63
N LEU A 178 3.51 0.56 -14.54
CA LEU A 178 3.99 1.66 -15.38
C LEU A 178 4.19 1.21 -16.84
N ASP A 179 4.36 -0.08 -17.09
CA ASP A 179 4.51 -0.67 -18.42
C ASP A 179 3.16 -0.94 -19.10
N GLN A 180 2.05 -0.88 -18.35
CA GLN A 180 0.72 -1.07 -18.90
C GLN A 180 0.24 0.20 -19.62
N GLU A 181 -0.51 0.06 -20.70
CA GLU A 181 -1.15 1.21 -21.38
C GLU A 181 -2.37 1.70 -20.60
N ILE A 182 -3.19 0.79 -20.09
CA ILE A 182 -4.43 1.07 -19.39
C ILE A 182 -4.49 0.24 -18.11
N LEU A 183 -4.92 0.87 -17.02
CA LEU A 183 -5.17 0.24 -15.73
C LEU A 183 -6.69 0.17 -15.49
N PRO A 184 -7.32 -1.03 -15.47
CA PRO A 184 -8.77 -1.20 -15.36
C PRO A 184 -9.27 -0.97 -13.92
N ILE A 185 -9.05 0.22 -13.39
CA ILE A 185 -9.59 0.71 -12.12
C ILE A 185 -10.73 1.67 -12.46
N PHE A 186 -11.93 1.39 -11.98
CA PHE A 186 -13.17 2.10 -12.34
C PHE A 186 -13.76 2.91 -11.19
N CYS A 187 -13.37 2.65 -9.94
CA CYS A 187 -13.79 3.43 -8.79
C CYS A 187 -13.14 4.83 -8.78
N LYS A 188 -13.65 5.71 -7.93
CA LYS A 188 -13.02 7.02 -7.70
C LYS A 188 -11.59 6.84 -7.15
N VAL A 189 -10.64 7.64 -7.64
CA VAL A 189 -9.23 7.56 -7.23
C VAL A 189 -8.70 8.93 -6.83
N ARG A 190 -8.00 8.97 -5.71
CA ARG A 190 -7.23 10.14 -5.26
C ARG A 190 -5.79 9.74 -5.08
N MET A 191 -4.92 10.36 -5.87
CA MET A 191 -3.47 10.23 -5.75
C MET A 191 -2.97 11.42 -4.93
N VAL A 192 -2.17 11.19 -3.89
CA VAL A 192 -1.56 12.24 -3.05
C VAL A 192 -0.06 12.02 -3.00
N HIS A 193 0.74 13.00 -3.44
CA HIS A 193 2.20 12.84 -3.50
C HIS A 193 2.94 14.12 -3.13
N GLY A 194 4.04 13.98 -2.39
CA GLY A 194 4.95 15.07 -2.07
C GLY A 194 5.93 15.35 -3.20
N MET A 195 6.09 16.63 -3.59
CA MET A 195 7.06 16.98 -4.65
C MET A 195 8.53 16.99 -4.16
N GLN A 196 8.76 16.90 -2.84
CA GLN A 196 10.08 16.74 -2.22
C GLN A 196 10.27 15.30 -1.71
N ASP A 197 9.61 14.32 -2.34
CA ASP A 197 9.81 12.91 -2.07
C ASP A 197 11.13 12.46 -2.71
N GLU A 198 12.10 12.08 -1.85
CA GLU A 198 13.43 11.60 -2.26
C GLU A 198 13.48 10.08 -2.43
N GLU A 199 12.42 9.36 -2.02
CA GLU A 199 12.33 7.91 -2.10
C GLU A 199 11.59 7.44 -3.35
N VAL A 200 10.50 8.16 -3.72
CA VAL A 200 9.65 7.83 -4.86
C VAL A 200 9.35 9.09 -5.67
N ASP A 201 9.75 9.09 -6.93
CA ASP A 201 9.46 10.21 -7.83
C ASP A 201 7.94 10.40 -7.98
N TYR A 202 7.44 11.57 -7.61
CA TYR A 202 6.01 11.93 -7.73
C TYR A 202 5.45 11.81 -9.15
N ARG A 203 6.32 11.84 -10.18
CA ARG A 203 5.93 11.63 -11.57
C ARG A 203 5.34 10.24 -11.82
N LYS A 204 5.69 9.24 -10.99
CA LYS A 204 5.03 7.93 -11.01
C LYS A 204 3.53 8.03 -10.72
N SER A 205 3.12 8.89 -9.78
CA SER A 205 1.69 9.14 -9.51
C SER A 205 0.97 9.79 -10.69
N ILE A 206 1.62 10.73 -11.40
CA ILE A 206 1.08 11.34 -12.61
C ILE A 206 0.90 10.27 -13.69
N SER A 207 1.94 9.48 -13.96
CA SER A 207 1.90 8.40 -14.96
C SER A 207 0.81 7.35 -14.67
N ILE A 208 0.63 6.98 -13.41
CA ILE A 208 -0.49 6.09 -13.02
C ILE A 208 -1.83 6.78 -13.30
N THR A 209 -1.99 8.05 -12.90
CA THR A 209 -3.23 8.82 -13.12
C THR A 209 -3.67 8.80 -14.59
N GLU A 210 -2.73 8.99 -15.51
CA GLU A 210 -2.98 9.00 -16.96
C GLU A 210 -3.48 7.65 -17.50
N LYS A 211 -3.13 6.55 -16.85
CA LYS A 211 -3.45 5.18 -17.28
C LYS A 211 -4.75 4.63 -16.69
N LEU A 212 -5.33 5.29 -15.67
CA LEU A 212 -6.54 4.81 -15.00
C LEU A 212 -7.78 4.88 -15.90
N SER A 213 -8.57 3.81 -15.94
CA SER A 213 -9.86 3.78 -16.66
C SER A 213 -10.96 4.58 -15.96
N SER A 214 -10.79 4.90 -14.68
CA SER A 214 -11.73 5.73 -13.91
C SER A 214 -11.84 7.13 -14.52
N LYS A 215 -13.06 7.68 -14.54
CA LYS A 215 -13.32 9.07 -14.97
C LYS A 215 -13.25 10.08 -13.82
N ASP A 216 -13.21 9.60 -12.56
CA ASP A 216 -13.14 10.44 -11.38
C ASP A 216 -11.80 10.22 -10.69
N VAL A 217 -10.78 10.89 -11.19
CA VAL A 217 -9.40 10.81 -10.71
C VAL A 217 -8.86 12.21 -10.43
N LEU A 218 -8.32 12.43 -9.23
CA LEU A 218 -7.56 13.63 -8.90
C LEU A 218 -6.16 13.24 -8.42
N CYS A 219 -5.16 14.02 -8.85
CA CYS A 219 -3.78 13.90 -8.40
C CYS A 219 -3.38 15.19 -7.67
N THR A 220 -3.20 15.10 -6.36
CA THR A 220 -2.80 16.21 -5.50
C THR A 220 -1.30 16.16 -5.25
N LEU A 221 -0.56 17.16 -5.73
CA LEU A 221 0.87 17.31 -5.51
C LEU A 221 1.11 18.35 -4.41
N ILE A 222 1.80 17.93 -3.35
CA ILE A 222 2.12 18.78 -2.20
C ILE A 222 3.56 19.29 -2.38
N LYS A 223 3.72 20.58 -2.70
CA LYS A 223 5.02 21.18 -3.07
C LYS A 223 6.12 20.95 -2.05
N THR A 224 5.80 20.99 -0.75
CA THR A 224 6.74 20.80 0.35
C THR A 224 6.63 19.41 1.00
N GLY A 225 5.80 18.54 0.44
CA GLY A 225 5.58 17.18 0.93
C GLY A 225 6.78 16.30 0.65
N LYS A 226 7.17 15.51 1.66
CA LYS A 226 8.16 14.43 1.55
C LYS A 226 7.46 13.08 1.47
N HIS A 227 8.22 11.97 1.37
CA HIS A 227 7.67 10.62 1.23
C HIS A 227 6.63 10.26 2.31
N ASN A 228 6.94 10.58 3.55
CA ASN A 228 6.09 10.14 4.67
C ASN A 228 4.71 10.80 4.71
N LEU A 229 4.53 12.02 4.22
CA LEU A 229 3.26 12.75 4.24
C LEU A 229 2.49 12.56 5.57
N SER A 230 3.12 12.93 6.69
CA SER A 230 2.59 12.71 8.05
C SER A 230 2.50 13.97 8.87
N ARG A 231 2.74 15.16 8.28
CA ARG A 231 2.47 16.44 8.94
C ARG A 231 0.96 16.63 9.04
N GLN A 232 0.51 17.49 9.94
CA GLN A 232 -0.92 17.73 10.15
C GLN A 232 -1.64 18.12 8.85
N GLU A 233 -1.06 19.06 8.10
CA GLU A 233 -1.60 19.48 6.80
C GLU A 233 -1.66 18.34 5.75
N ASP A 234 -0.70 17.43 5.78
CA ASP A 234 -0.70 16.26 4.88
C ASP A 234 -1.85 15.30 5.24
N LEU A 235 -2.05 15.07 6.54
CA LEU A 235 -3.11 14.19 7.06
C LEU A 235 -4.50 14.75 6.77
N GLU A 236 -4.68 16.07 6.83
CA GLU A 236 -5.93 16.74 6.45
C GLU A 236 -6.25 16.60 4.96
N ILE A 237 -5.24 16.67 4.09
CA ILE A 237 -5.40 16.39 2.65
C ILE A 237 -5.81 14.93 2.43
N ILE A 238 -5.19 14.00 3.16
CA ILE A 238 -5.49 12.57 3.05
C ILE A 238 -6.93 12.29 3.51
N THR A 239 -7.38 12.83 4.64
CA THR A 239 -8.75 12.62 5.12
C THR A 239 -9.79 13.22 4.19
N ARG A 240 -9.54 14.40 3.60
CA ARG A 240 -10.38 14.96 2.55
C ARG A 240 -10.46 14.04 1.34
N SER A 241 -9.32 13.53 0.89
CA SER A 241 -9.26 12.57 -0.23
C SER A 241 -10.05 11.29 0.04
N ILE A 242 -10.08 10.82 1.29
CA ILE A 242 -10.91 9.67 1.70
C ILE A 242 -12.40 10.00 1.57
N ILE A 243 -12.84 11.14 2.06
CA ILE A 243 -14.25 11.56 1.94
C ILE A 243 -14.70 11.71 0.48
N GLU A 244 -13.83 12.21 -0.39
CA GLU A 244 -14.14 12.40 -1.81
C GLU A 244 -14.34 11.10 -2.60
N VAL A 245 -13.86 9.97 -2.11
CA VAL A 245 -14.00 8.65 -2.79
C VAL A 245 -15.16 7.80 -2.26
N PHE A 246 -15.89 8.29 -1.24
CA PHE A 246 -17.16 7.69 -0.79
C PHE A 246 -18.31 7.80 -1.79
#